data_f50e130e8cfbda8f8d4765d9a720ca63
#
_entry.id   f50e130e8cfbda8f8d4765d9a720ca63
#
_cell.length_a   1.000
_cell.length_b   1.000
_cell.length_c   1.000
_cell.angle_alpha   90.00
_cell.angle_beta   90.00
_cell.angle_gamma   90.00
#
_symmetry.space_group_name_H-M   'P 1'
#
loop_
_entity.id
_entity.type
_entity.pdbx_description
1 polymer ?
#
loop_
_entity_poly.entity_id
_entity_poly.type
_entity_poly.pdbx_seq_one_letter_code
_entity_poly.pdbx_strand_id
1 'polypeptide(L)'
;MIKRNYHTHTKRCGHAIGEDEEYVVNAIEAGLTDLGFSDHCPYIDKEPGVRMRIEQRDEYFKSLQSLKEKYKDSINIYIGMEVEYFPSQWETLKDNRMASDYCIVGQHELSYFGQSSYSLSKGDQIEIYTDCLYEACKHGLCDYIAHPDLFMYCYPRTDEAVITAVKRIASISKEFNMPLELNCGSGVFYGKKQYEDGERYAYPTRVAFEEFAKENCPMIIGLDVHNPALFLTDEYLKRALSVVEGLDIHFLNDDSSFDLIEEAKKRKQLFY
;
A
#
# COMPACT_ATOMS: atom_id res chain seq x y z
N MET A 1 -3.17 -18.84 -3.82
CA MET A 1 -3.37 -17.81 -2.78
C MET A 1 -2.00 -17.45 -2.23
N ILE A 2 -1.69 -16.17 -1.99
CA ILE A 2 -0.40 -15.74 -1.42
C ILE A 2 -0.25 -16.21 0.02
N LYS A 3 0.98 -16.34 0.50
CA LYS A 3 1.28 -16.75 1.89
C LYS A 3 1.51 -15.57 2.82
N ARG A 4 1.90 -14.42 2.28
CA ARG A 4 2.26 -13.23 3.04
C ARG A 4 1.49 -12.02 2.50
N ASN A 5 0.82 -11.30 3.37
CA ASN A 5 0.15 -10.04 3.04
C ASN A 5 0.50 -8.98 4.07
N TYR A 6 0.87 -7.78 3.60
CA TYR A 6 1.29 -6.66 4.44
C TYR A 6 0.42 -5.41 4.23
N HIS A 7 -0.74 -5.54 3.56
CA HIS A 7 -1.69 -4.44 3.35
C HIS A 7 -3.07 -4.83 3.85
N THR A 8 -3.36 -4.42 5.09
CA THR A 8 -4.61 -4.75 5.79
C THR A 8 -5.00 -3.60 6.70
N HIS A 9 -6.24 -3.15 6.58
CA HIS A 9 -6.81 -2.07 7.38
C HIS A 9 -7.62 -2.59 8.56
N THR A 10 -8.00 -1.68 9.46
CA THR A 10 -8.88 -1.94 10.59
C THR A 10 -10.04 -0.96 10.60
N LYS A 11 -11.08 -1.24 11.35
CA LYS A 11 -12.25 -0.34 11.47
C LYS A 11 -11.90 1.10 11.90
N ARG A 12 -10.67 1.33 12.39
CA ARG A 12 -10.21 2.65 12.84
C ARG A 12 -10.04 3.63 11.68
N CYS A 13 -9.81 3.16 10.45
CA CYS A 13 -9.78 4.03 9.27
C CYS A 13 -11.16 4.61 8.90
N GLY A 14 -12.24 4.12 9.51
CA GLY A 14 -13.59 4.65 9.32
C GLY A 14 -14.34 4.07 8.11
N HIS A 15 -13.70 3.26 7.28
CA HIS A 15 -14.32 2.61 6.11
C HIS A 15 -14.03 1.11 6.00
N ALA A 16 -13.16 0.56 6.84
CA ALA A 16 -13.06 -0.89 7.02
C ALA A 16 -14.07 -1.36 8.09
N ILE A 17 -14.45 -2.63 8.02
CA ILE A 17 -15.42 -3.27 8.91
C ILE A 17 -14.79 -4.49 9.60
N GLY A 18 -15.42 -4.97 10.67
CA GLY A 18 -14.96 -6.14 11.43
C GLY A 18 -14.01 -5.78 12.57
N GLU A 19 -13.82 -6.73 13.48
CA GLU A 19 -12.90 -6.60 14.59
C GLU A 19 -11.50 -7.07 14.18
N ASP A 20 -10.45 -6.55 14.82
CA ASP A 20 -9.05 -6.90 14.49
C ASP A 20 -8.81 -8.41 14.49
N GLU A 21 -9.44 -9.13 15.43
CA GLU A 21 -9.30 -10.58 15.56
C GLU A 21 -9.93 -11.34 14.39
N GLU A 22 -11.01 -10.83 13.77
CA GLU A 22 -11.64 -11.47 12.61
C GLU A 22 -10.69 -11.48 11.40
N TYR A 23 -9.87 -10.42 11.24
CA TYR A 23 -8.83 -10.40 10.21
C TYR A 23 -7.78 -11.48 10.43
N VAL A 24 -7.33 -11.68 11.69
CA VAL A 24 -6.35 -12.72 12.04
C VAL A 24 -6.92 -14.11 11.77
N VAL A 25 -8.14 -14.38 12.24
CA VAL A 25 -8.80 -15.70 12.06
C VAL A 25 -8.99 -16.03 10.60
N ASN A 26 -9.50 -15.07 9.80
CA ASN A 26 -9.74 -15.30 8.38
C ASN A 26 -8.42 -15.39 7.58
N ALA A 27 -7.36 -14.68 7.98
CA ALA A 27 -6.04 -14.83 7.38
C ALA A 27 -5.46 -16.23 7.62
N ILE A 28 -5.62 -16.78 8.84
CA ILE A 28 -5.22 -18.17 9.17
C ILE A 28 -6.03 -19.16 8.33
N GLU A 29 -7.35 -18.99 8.25
CA GLU A 29 -8.24 -19.85 7.44
C GLU A 29 -7.85 -19.81 5.95
N ALA A 30 -7.50 -18.64 5.43
CA ALA A 30 -6.99 -18.47 4.07
C ALA A 30 -5.59 -19.08 3.86
N GLY A 31 -4.91 -19.49 4.94
CA GLY A 31 -3.60 -20.14 4.89
C GLY A 31 -2.43 -19.18 4.75
N LEU A 32 -2.57 -17.92 5.20
CA LEU A 32 -1.46 -17.01 5.34
C LEU A 32 -0.53 -17.45 6.46
N THR A 33 0.76 -17.22 6.28
CA THR A 33 1.81 -17.39 7.30
C THR A 33 2.21 -16.08 7.95
N ASP A 34 2.02 -14.98 7.21
CA ASP A 34 2.39 -13.63 7.64
C ASP A 34 1.26 -12.64 7.32
N LEU A 35 0.81 -11.96 8.35
CA LEU A 35 -0.22 -10.92 8.29
C LEU A 35 0.34 -9.60 8.83
N GLY A 36 0.45 -8.63 7.95
CA GLY A 36 0.77 -7.25 8.30
C GLY A 36 -0.48 -6.38 8.34
N PHE A 37 -0.68 -5.67 9.43
CA PHE A 37 -1.63 -4.57 9.51
C PHE A 37 -0.94 -3.27 9.12
N SER A 38 -1.59 -2.46 8.30
CA SER A 38 -1.06 -1.19 7.80
C SER A 38 -2.17 -0.16 7.70
N ASP A 39 -2.91 0.05 8.80
CA ASP A 39 -4.01 1.01 8.80
C ASP A 39 -3.52 2.43 8.48
N HIS A 40 -4.40 3.25 7.93
CA HIS A 40 -4.09 4.62 7.55
C HIS A 40 -3.55 5.43 8.73
N CYS A 41 -2.35 5.97 8.54
CA CYS A 41 -1.61 6.72 9.55
C CYS A 41 -2.44 7.90 10.08
N PRO A 42 -2.56 8.07 11.41
CA PRO A 42 -3.20 9.24 11.99
C PRO A 42 -2.30 10.48 11.88
N TYR A 43 -2.92 11.64 11.70
CA TYR A 43 -2.25 12.94 11.69
C TYR A 43 -2.89 13.89 12.69
N ILE A 44 -2.10 14.86 13.18
CA ILE A 44 -2.58 15.91 14.08
C ILE A 44 -3.46 16.88 13.29
N ASP A 45 -4.56 17.33 13.89
CA ASP A 45 -5.50 18.34 13.34
C ASP A 45 -6.18 17.93 12.01
N LYS A 46 -6.14 16.65 11.62
CA LYS A 46 -6.87 16.17 10.46
C LYS A 46 -8.14 15.43 10.89
N GLU A 47 -9.28 15.90 10.39
CA GLU A 47 -10.57 15.26 10.64
C GLU A 47 -10.55 13.80 10.20
N PRO A 48 -11.10 12.89 11.02
CA PRO A 48 -11.21 11.48 10.66
C PRO A 48 -12.25 11.33 9.54
N GLY A 49 -11.82 10.92 8.39
CA GLY A 49 -12.72 10.61 7.27
C GLY A 49 -12.40 9.23 6.73
N VAL A 50 -11.14 9.04 6.40
CA VAL A 50 -10.61 7.85 5.77
C VAL A 50 -9.30 7.41 6.43
N ARG A 51 -9.13 7.72 7.70
CA ARG A 51 -7.92 7.37 8.47
C ARG A 51 -8.20 7.28 9.97
N MET A 52 -7.32 6.61 10.69
CA MET A 52 -7.33 6.53 12.13
C MET A 52 -7.21 7.92 12.76
N ARG A 53 -7.93 8.16 13.86
CA ARG A 53 -7.71 9.36 14.70
C ARG A 53 -6.46 9.18 15.54
N ILE A 54 -5.79 10.29 15.85
CA ILE A 54 -4.54 10.24 16.64
C ILE A 54 -4.76 9.60 18.03
N GLU A 55 -5.93 9.79 18.63
CA GLU A 55 -6.28 9.21 19.94
C GLU A 55 -6.48 7.69 19.90
N GLN A 56 -6.70 7.10 18.74
CA GLN A 56 -6.88 5.66 18.56
C GLN A 56 -5.55 4.92 18.36
N ARG A 57 -4.46 5.65 18.15
CA ARG A 57 -3.14 5.09 17.81
C ARG A 57 -2.64 4.09 18.85
N ASP A 58 -2.65 4.47 20.13
CA ASP A 58 -2.13 3.60 21.18
C ASP A 58 -2.99 2.36 21.38
N GLU A 59 -4.30 2.49 21.19
CA GLU A 59 -5.24 1.36 21.23
C GLU A 59 -5.00 0.42 20.05
N TYR A 60 -4.72 0.94 18.85
CA TYR A 60 -4.35 0.16 17.67
C TYR A 60 -3.14 -0.74 17.94
N PHE A 61 -2.03 -0.15 18.39
CA PHE A 61 -0.82 -0.91 18.71
C PHE A 61 -1.08 -1.94 19.81
N LYS A 62 -1.78 -1.57 20.87
CA LYS A 62 -2.09 -2.46 22.00
C LYS A 62 -2.97 -3.64 21.58
N SER A 63 -4.00 -3.40 20.81
CA SER A 63 -4.90 -4.44 20.28
C SER A 63 -4.11 -5.45 19.45
N LEU A 64 -3.37 -4.98 18.47
CA LEU A 64 -2.61 -5.85 17.57
C LEU A 64 -1.45 -6.58 18.27
N GLN A 65 -0.80 -5.95 19.25
CA GLN A 65 0.23 -6.61 20.05
C GLN A 65 -0.38 -7.77 20.89
N SER A 66 -1.61 -7.61 21.39
CA SER A 66 -2.30 -8.68 22.09
C SER A 66 -2.63 -9.86 21.17
N LEU A 67 -3.04 -9.57 19.93
CA LEU A 67 -3.31 -10.60 18.90
C LEU A 67 -2.02 -11.28 18.45
N LYS A 68 -0.94 -10.54 18.29
CA LYS A 68 0.40 -11.06 17.96
C LYS A 68 0.85 -12.12 18.98
N GLU A 69 0.68 -11.84 20.27
CA GLU A 69 1.01 -12.83 21.32
C GLU A 69 0.01 -14.01 21.35
N LYS A 70 -1.29 -13.73 21.18
CA LYS A 70 -2.34 -14.77 21.20
C LYS A 70 -2.17 -15.79 20.08
N TYR A 71 -1.78 -15.37 18.88
CA TYR A 71 -1.73 -16.21 17.69
C TYR A 71 -0.30 -16.55 17.21
N LYS A 72 0.73 -16.30 18.05
CA LYS A 72 2.15 -16.48 17.71
C LYS A 72 2.54 -17.86 17.18
N ASP A 73 1.81 -18.91 17.54
CA ASP A 73 2.07 -20.30 17.11
C ASP A 73 1.31 -20.64 15.80
N SER A 74 0.48 -19.72 15.31
CA SER A 74 -0.40 -19.96 14.15
C SER A 74 -0.06 -19.07 12.96
N ILE A 75 0.30 -17.80 13.20
CA ILE A 75 0.59 -16.81 12.17
C ILE A 75 1.52 -15.71 12.72
N ASN A 76 2.44 -15.24 11.88
CA ASN A 76 3.24 -14.07 12.21
C ASN A 76 2.42 -12.80 11.99
N ILE A 77 2.26 -11.97 13.02
CA ILE A 77 1.56 -10.69 12.92
C ILE A 77 2.58 -9.55 12.99
N TYR A 78 2.49 -8.61 12.06
CA TYR A 78 3.32 -7.41 11.99
C TYR A 78 2.44 -6.17 12.04
N ILE A 79 2.90 -5.16 12.79
CA ILE A 79 2.13 -3.95 13.05
C ILE A 79 2.79 -2.79 12.31
N GLY A 80 2.19 -2.40 11.21
CA GLY A 80 2.65 -1.33 10.35
C GLY A 80 1.65 -0.17 10.27
N MET A 81 1.93 0.75 9.36
CA MET A 81 1.02 1.84 8.97
C MET A 81 1.16 2.15 7.49
N GLU A 82 0.05 2.53 6.87
CA GLU A 82 0.05 3.16 5.56
C GLU A 82 0.18 4.67 5.76
N VAL A 83 1.32 5.21 5.34
CA VAL A 83 1.70 6.61 5.51
C VAL A 83 1.55 7.38 4.21
N GLU A 84 1.38 8.70 4.34
CA GLU A 84 1.48 9.66 3.24
C GLU A 84 2.61 10.63 3.56
N TYR A 85 3.33 11.10 2.54
CA TYR A 85 4.36 12.11 2.77
C TYR A 85 3.74 13.50 2.92
N PHE A 86 3.72 13.98 4.16
CA PHE A 86 3.30 15.34 4.50
C PHE A 86 4.39 16.02 5.34
N PRO A 87 5.22 16.90 4.77
CA PRO A 87 6.30 17.56 5.50
C PRO A 87 5.84 18.29 6.77
N SER A 88 4.62 18.82 6.77
CA SER A 88 4.01 19.49 7.94
C SER A 88 3.70 18.53 9.10
N GLN A 89 3.70 17.22 8.86
CA GLN A 89 3.41 16.17 9.84
C GLN A 89 4.66 15.35 10.19
N TRP A 90 5.85 15.89 9.93
CA TRP A 90 7.11 15.15 10.02
C TRP A 90 7.32 14.44 11.37
N GLU A 91 7.08 15.11 12.49
CA GLU A 91 7.25 14.49 13.82
C GLU A 91 6.25 13.34 14.03
N THR A 92 5.00 13.49 13.61
CA THR A 92 4.00 12.42 13.66
C THR A 92 4.39 11.23 12.77
N LEU A 93 4.89 11.50 11.57
CA LEU A 93 5.40 10.47 10.65
C LEU A 93 6.57 9.72 11.26
N LYS A 94 7.52 10.44 11.85
CA LYS A 94 8.68 9.89 12.53
C LYS A 94 8.27 8.98 13.69
N ASP A 95 7.38 9.46 14.57
CA ASP A 95 6.92 8.69 15.72
C ASP A 95 6.20 7.39 15.30
N ASN A 96 5.36 7.47 14.25
CA ASN A 96 4.67 6.30 13.71
C ASN A 96 5.64 5.34 13.04
N ARG A 97 6.60 5.85 12.24
CA ARG A 97 7.64 5.02 11.61
C ARG A 97 8.46 4.25 12.64
N MET A 98 8.85 4.90 13.74
CA MET A 98 9.65 4.27 14.79
C MET A 98 8.87 3.25 15.61
N ALA A 99 7.57 3.47 15.84
CA ALA A 99 6.72 2.57 16.60
C ALA A 99 6.30 1.31 15.80
N SER A 100 6.23 1.40 14.47
CA SER A 100 5.73 0.32 13.59
C SER A 100 6.81 -0.72 13.30
N ASP A 101 6.46 -1.98 13.04
CA ASP A 101 7.37 -3.00 12.50
C ASP A 101 7.82 -2.60 11.08
N TYR A 102 6.92 -2.09 10.25
CA TYR A 102 7.14 -1.59 8.89
C TYR A 102 6.17 -0.45 8.56
N CYS A 103 6.40 0.28 7.47
CA CYS A 103 5.44 1.22 6.92
C CYS A 103 5.35 1.07 5.40
N ILE A 104 4.17 1.35 4.84
CA ILE A 104 3.97 1.45 3.39
C ILE A 104 3.59 2.87 3.04
N VAL A 105 3.93 3.35 1.85
CA VAL A 105 3.47 4.67 1.41
C VAL A 105 2.35 4.52 0.39
N GLY A 106 1.16 5.04 0.78
CA GLY A 106 0.02 5.19 -0.10
C GLY A 106 -0.37 6.67 -0.17
N GLN A 107 0.04 7.37 -1.23
CA GLN A 107 -0.19 8.82 -1.32
C GLN A 107 -1.61 9.11 -1.81
N HIS A 108 -2.55 9.27 -0.89
CA HIS A 108 -3.97 9.51 -1.18
C HIS A 108 -4.31 10.99 -1.41
N GLU A 109 -3.46 11.89 -0.94
CA GLU A 109 -3.62 13.34 -1.14
C GLU A 109 -2.28 13.95 -1.56
N LEU A 110 -2.32 14.95 -2.45
CA LEU A 110 -1.11 15.62 -2.96
C LEU A 110 -0.41 16.51 -1.92
N SER A 111 -1.13 16.93 -0.90
CA SER A 111 -0.60 17.69 0.24
C SER A 111 -1.55 17.57 1.42
N TYR A 112 -1.08 17.94 2.61
CA TYR A 112 -1.93 17.98 3.81
C TYR A 112 -3.11 18.95 3.59
N PHE A 113 -4.35 18.46 3.66
CA PHE A 113 -5.58 19.15 3.22
C PHE A 113 -5.62 19.49 1.72
N GLY A 114 -4.89 18.73 0.90
CA GLY A 114 -4.81 18.95 -0.53
C GLY A 114 -5.82 18.16 -1.37
N GLN A 115 -5.55 18.14 -2.66
CA GLN A 115 -6.36 17.38 -3.62
C GLN A 115 -6.13 15.88 -3.44
N SER A 116 -7.22 15.11 -3.51
CA SER A 116 -7.19 13.66 -3.50
C SER A 116 -6.53 13.10 -4.76
N SER A 117 -5.62 12.16 -4.57
CA SER A 117 -4.96 11.42 -5.66
C SER A 117 -5.94 10.56 -6.48
N TYR A 118 -7.11 10.25 -5.92
CA TYR A 118 -8.20 9.58 -6.65
C TYR A 118 -8.89 10.47 -7.71
N SER A 119 -8.67 11.79 -7.67
CA SER A 119 -9.37 12.76 -8.52
C SER A 119 -8.44 13.52 -9.47
N LEU A 120 -7.24 13.00 -9.74
CA LEU A 120 -6.28 13.66 -10.63
C LEU A 120 -6.77 13.64 -12.08
N SER A 121 -6.52 14.73 -12.78
CA SER A 121 -6.94 14.91 -14.19
C SER A 121 -5.93 15.68 -15.03
N LYS A 122 -4.81 16.11 -14.43
CA LYS A 122 -3.76 16.91 -15.09
C LYS A 122 -2.37 16.36 -14.80
N GLY A 123 -1.46 16.50 -15.75
CA GLY A 123 -0.10 15.97 -15.66
C GLY A 123 0.74 16.60 -14.53
N ASP A 124 0.58 17.89 -14.26
CA ASP A 124 1.27 18.58 -13.16
C ASP A 124 0.89 18.02 -11.78
N GLN A 125 -0.34 17.54 -11.63
CA GLN A 125 -0.80 16.88 -10.42
C GLN A 125 -0.14 15.51 -10.22
N ILE A 126 0.07 14.76 -11.31
CA ILE A 126 0.78 13.47 -11.27
C ILE A 126 2.25 13.68 -10.90
N GLU A 127 2.87 14.77 -11.36
CA GLU A 127 4.23 15.12 -10.99
C GLU A 127 4.36 15.31 -9.47
N ILE A 128 3.44 16.07 -8.84
CA ILE A 128 3.39 16.23 -7.38
C ILE A 128 3.21 14.88 -6.67
N TYR A 129 2.33 14.01 -7.19
CA TYR A 129 2.15 12.66 -6.65
C TYR A 129 3.47 11.87 -6.62
N THR A 130 4.20 11.87 -7.73
CA THR A 130 5.48 11.17 -7.81
C THR A 130 6.58 11.82 -6.97
N ASP A 131 6.53 13.16 -6.76
CA ASP A 131 7.42 13.86 -5.83
C ASP A 131 7.19 13.39 -4.39
N CYS A 132 5.95 13.23 -3.97
CA CYS A 132 5.62 12.71 -2.65
C CYS A 132 6.18 11.29 -2.44
N LEU A 133 6.04 10.40 -3.44
CA LEU A 133 6.60 9.06 -3.37
C LEU A 133 8.14 9.09 -3.27
N TYR A 134 8.79 9.94 -4.08
CA TYR A 134 10.23 10.11 -4.03
C TYR A 134 10.70 10.56 -2.64
N GLU A 135 10.11 11.61 -2.10
CA GLU A 135 10.49 12.14 -0.78
C GLU A 135 10.21 11.14 0.34
N ALA A 136 9.10 10.38 0.28
CA ALA A 136 8.83 9.32 1.24
C ALA A 136 9.93 8.25 1.24
N CYS A 137 10.35 7.78 0.07
CA CYS A 137 11.43 6.79 -0.08
C CYS A 137 12.78 7.35 0.37
N LYS A 138 13.13 8.56 -0.07
CA LYS A 138 14.36 9.26 0.26
C LYS A 138 14.55 9.46 1.77
N HIS A 139 13.46 9.73 2.47
CA HIS A 139 13.46 9.89 3.92
C HIS A 139 13.29 8.56 4.69
N GLY A 140 13.22 7.41 4.04
CA GLY A 140 13.10 6.11 4.70
C GLY A 140 11.76 5.90 5.42
N LEU A 141 10.71 6.63 5.02
CA LEU A 141 9.39 6.56 5.65
C LEU A 141 8.66 5.24 5.38
N CYS A 142 9.01 4.53 4.33
CA CYS A 142 8.30 3.34 3.89
C CYS A 142 9.23 2.19 3.51
N ASP A 143 8.65 1.01 3.40
CA ASP A 143 9.34 -0.23 3.04
C ASP A 143 8.86 -0.80 1.71
N TYR A 144 7.71 -0.34 1.22
CA TYR A 144 7.27 -0.47 -0.17
C TYR A 144 6.25 0.62 -0.53
N ILE A 145 6.01 0.81 -1.83
CA ILE A 145 5.04 1.75 -2.36
C ILE A 145 3.74 0.99 -2.61
N ALA A 146 2.70 1.33 -1.85
CA ALA A 146 1.34 0.83 -2.03
C ALA A 146 0.71 1.46 -3.29
N HIS A 147 -0.08 0.67 -4.03
CA HIS A 147 -0.81 1.11 -5.22
C HIS A 147 -0.11 2.25 -6.00
N PRO A 148 1.10 2.01 -6.58
CA PRO A 148 1.96 3.05 -7.14
C PRO A 148 1.32 3.85 -8.27
N ASP A 149 0.28 3.31 -8.90
CA ASP A 149 -0.47 3.91 -9.99
C ASP A 149 -1.90 4.36 -9.59
N LEU A 150 -2.13 4.61 -8.29
CA LEU A 150 -3.39 5.13 -7.75
C LEU A 150 -3.89 6.37 -8.49
N PHE A 151 -3.00 7.24 -8.95
CA PHE A 151 -3.33 8.45 -9.70
C PHE A 151 -4.15 8.17 -10.97
N MET A 152 -4.13 6.93 -11.48
CA MET A 152 -4.92 6.50 -12.64
C MET A 152 -6.40 6.30 -12.32
N TYR A 153 -6.83 6.41 -11.06
CA TYR A 153 -8.21 6.10 -10.64
C TYR A 153 -9.28 6.89 -11.41
N CYS A 154 -9.10 8.20 -11.58
CA CYS A 154 -9.96 9.06 -12.39
C CYS A 154 -9.21 9.66 -13.60
N TYR A 155 -7.92 9.39 -13.77
CA TYR A 155 -7.17 9.94 -14.88
C TYR A 155 -7.69 9.38 -16.21
N PRO A 156 -8.03 10.26 -17.19
CA PRO A 156 -8.93 9.86 -18.28
C PRO A 156 -8.31 8.94 -19.32
N ARG A 157 -6.97 8.97 -19.50
CA ARG A 157 -6.27 8.20 -20.54
C ARG A 157 -4.79 8.04 -20.23
N THR A 158 -4.14 7.13 -20.95
CA THR A 158 -2.69 6.99 -20.94
C THR A 158 -2.07 8.01 -21.91
N ASP A 159 -1.50 9.08 -21.38
CA ASP A 159 -0.80 10.12 -22.14
C ASP A 159 0.68 10.21 -21.72
N GLU A 160 1.40 11.21 -22.28
CA GLU A 160 2.82 11.40 -21.99
C GLU A 160 3.11 11.67 -20.52
N ALA A 161 2.19 12.34 -19.80
CA ALA A 161 2.33 12.59 -18.38
C ALA A 161 2.29 11.27 -17.58
N VAL A 162 1.37 10.37 -17.92
CA VAL A 162 1.29 9.02 -17.33
C VAL A 162 2.56 8.22 -17.61
N ILE A 163 3.04 8.19 -18.85
CA ILE A 163 4.28 7.48 -19.23
C ILE A 163 5.48 8.02 -18.46
N THR A 164 5.59 9.34 -18.33
CA THR A 164 6.66 9.99 -17.57
C THR A 164 6.60 9.63 -16.09
N ALA A 165 5.41 9.67 -15.49
CA ALA A 165 5.21 9.32 -14.08
C ALA A 165 5.54 7.85 -13.79
N VAL A 166 5.09 6.94 -14.64
CA VAL A 166 5.36 5.50 -14.49
C VAL A 166 6.85 5.21 -14.56
N LYS A 167 7.59 5.81 -15.53
CA LYS A 167 9.05 5.70 -15.61
C LYS A 167 9.74 6.29 -14.38
N ARG A 168 9.23 7.40 -13.86
CA ARG A 168 9.76 8.01 -12.65
C ARG A 168 9.57 7.10 -11.43
N ILE A 169 8.40 6.48 -11.28
CA ILE A 169 8.13 5.52 -10.20
C ILE A 169 9.05 4.30 -10.32
N ALA A 170 9.27 3.78 -11.53
CA ALA A 170 10.25 2.72 -11.77
C ALA A 170 11.67 3.14 -11.34
N SER A 171 12.08 4.38 -11.67
CA SER A 171 13.37 4.92 -11.26
C SER A 171 13.48 5.05 -9.73
N ILE A 172 12.44 5.53 -9.04
CA ILE A 172 12.37 5.59 -7.58
C ILE A 172 12.53 4.19 -6.97
N SER A 173 11.79 3.22 -7.49
CA SER A 173 11.87 1.82 -7.05
C SER A 173 13.30 1.29 -7.13
N LYS A 174 14.00 1.53 -8.24
CA LYS A 174 15.39 1.07 -8.45
C LYS A 174 16.38 1.82 -7.58
N GLU A 175 16.25 3.15 -7.47
CA GLU A 175 17.17 3.99 -6.67
C GLU A 175 17.17 3.59 -5.19
N PHE A 176 15.98 3.32 -4.64
CA PHE A 176 15.83 2.99 -3.22
C PHE A 176 15.65 1.48 -2.95
N ASN A 177 15.75 0.63 -3.98
CA ASN A 177 15.40 -0.80 -3.90
C ASN A 177 14.02 -0.99 -3.23
N MET A 178 13.02 -0.23 -3.69
CA MET A 178 11.71 -0.13 -3.09
C MET A 178 10.70 -1.00 -3.84
N PRO A 179 10.11 -2.02 -3.22
CA PRO A 179 9.07 -2.82 -3.87
C PRO A 179 7.86 -1.98 -4.28
N LEU A 180 7.27 -2.32 -5.43
CA LEU A 180 6.04 -1.74 -5.95
C LEU A 180 4.89 -2.72 -5.77
N GLU A 181 3.78 -2.25 -5.26
CA GLU A 181 2.64 -3.12 -4.96
C GLU A 181 1.74 -3.36 -6.18
N LEU A 182 1.46 -4.63 -6.47
CA LEU A 182 0.27 -5.03 -7.23
C LEU A 182 -0.90 -5.06 -6.25
N ASN A 183 -1.72 -4.01 -6.28
CA ASN A 183 -2.80 -3.84 -5.30
C ASN A 183 -4.07 -4.57 -5.72
N CYS A 184 -4.71 -5.23 -4.76
CA CYS A 184 -5.96 -5.99 -4.95
C CYS A 184 -7.18 -5.31 -4.31
N GLY A 185 -7.06 -4.05 -3.88
CA GLY A 185 -8.10 -3.29 -3.19
C GLY A 185 -9.09 -2.59 -4.12
N SER A 186 -9.40 -1.35 -3.78
CA SER A 186 -10.52 -0.60 -4.40
C SER A 186 -10.39 -0.38 -5.91
N GLY A 187 -9.18 -0.40 -6.46
CA GLY A 187 -8.94 -0.26 -7.89
C GLY A 187 -9.56 -1.38 -8.74
N VAL A 188 -9.57 -2.61 -8.22
CA VAL A 188 -10.16 -3.78 -8.90
C VAL A 188 -11.52 -4.20 -8.32
N PHE A 189 -11.85 -3.76 -7.10
CA PHE A 189 -13.06 -4.16 -6.39
C PHE A 189 -14.34 -3.87 -7.18
N TYR A 190 -14.47 -2.66 -7.72
CA TYR A 190 -15.65 -2.22 -8.46
C TYR A 190 -15.69 -2.67 -9.92
N GLY A 191 -14.73 -3.51 -10.34
CA GLY A 191 -14.63 -3.97 -11.73
C GLY A 191 -13.99 -2.93 -12.66
N LYS A 192 -14.00 -3.26 -13.95
CA LYS A 192 -13.47 -2.35 -14.98
C LYS A 192 -14.41 -1.17 -15.21
N LYS A 193 -13.83 -0.03 -15.57
CA LYS A 193 -14.53 1.21 -15.89
C LYS A 193 -14.14 1.66 -17.32
N GLN A 194 -15.02 2.43 -17.95
CA GLN A 194 -14.75 3.04 -19.25
C GLN A 194 -13.95 4.32 -19.07
N TYR A 195 -12.82 4.42 -19.77
CA TYR A 195 -11.95 5.59 -19.87
C TYR A 195 -11.87 6.05 -21.35
N GLU A 196 -11.22 7.16 -21.62
CA GLU A 196 -11.09 7.68 -23.01
C GLU A 196 -10.32 6.71 -23.93
N ASP A 197 -9.36 5.97 -23.38
CA ASP A 197 -8.49 5.01 -24.09
C ASP A 197 -8.94 3.55 -23.99
N GLY A 198 -10.12 3.29 -23.43
CA GLY A 198 -10.71 1.95 -23.36
C GLY A 198 -11.17 1.55 -21.96
N GLU A 199 -11.56 0.28 -21.85
CA GLU A 199 -12.03 -0.30 -20.59
C GLU A 199 -10.86 -0.89 -19.79
N ARG A 200 -10.70 -0.45 -18.54
CA ARG A 200 -9.66 -0.96 -17.63
C ARG A 200 -10.10 -0.89 -16.17
N TYR A 201 -9.37 -1.59 -15.29
CA TYR A 201 -9.44 -1.29 -13.85
C TYR A 201 -8.88 0.10 -13.57
N ALA A 202 -9.32 0.69 -12.45
CA ALA A 202 -8.83 2.02 -12.05
C ALA A 202 -7.32 1.97 -11.76
N TYR A 203 -6.90 0.98 -10.99
CA TYR A 203 -5.54 0.46 -10.78
C TYR A 203 -5.67 -1.00 -10.29
N PRO A 204 -4.64 -1.85 -10.40
CA PRO A 204 -3.41 -1.63 -11.16
C PRO A 204 -3.69 -1.48 -12.66
N THR A 205 -2.79 -0.77 -13.36
CA THR A 205 -2.90 -0.54 -14.80
C THR A 205 -1.81 -1.27 -15.58
N ARG A 206 -2.18 -1.80 -16.74
CA ARG A 206 -1.24 -2.53 -17.60
C ARG A 206 -0.01 -1.69 -17.95
N VAL A 207 -0.19 -0.41 -18.30
CA VAL A 207 0.88 0.49 -18.68
C VAL A 207 1.93 0.68 -17.58
N ALA A 208 1.52 0.75 -16.32
CA ALA A 208 2.44 0.89 -15.20
C ALA A 208 3.27 -0.39 -15.01
N PHE A 209 2.60 -1.53 -14.98
CA PHE A 209 3.27 -2.80 -14.69
C PHE A 209 4.13 -3.33 -15.86
N GLU A 210 3.85 -2.95 -17.10
CA GLU A 210 4.76 -3.21 -18.24
C GLU A 210 6.10 -2.48 -18.07
N GLU A 211 6.07 -1.22 -17.67
CA GLU A 211 7.31 -0.48 -17.44
C GLU A 211 8.04 -0.99 -16.18
N PHE A 212 7.33 -1.31 -15.10
CA PHE A 212 7.93 -1.85 -13.88
C PHE A 212 8.60 -3.22 -14.14
N ALA A 213 7.96 -4.10 -14.90
CA ALA A 213 8.53 -5.38 -15.31
C ALA A 213 9.76 -5.20 -16.20
N LYS A 214 9.66 -4.34 -17.23
CA LYS A 214 10.77 -4.01 -18.14
C LYS A 214 11.99 -3.50 -17.39
N GLU A 215 11.80 -2.67 -16.36
CA GLU A 215 12.86 -2.12 -15.53
C GLU A 215 13.32 -3.08 -14.42
N ASN A 216 12.73 -4.28 -14.32
CA ASN A 216 13.01 -5.28 -13.29
C ASN A 216 12.85 -4.71 -11.86
N CYS A 217 11.80 -3.90 -11.64
CA CYS A 217 11.49 -3.40 -10.32
C CYS A 217 11.08 -4.56 -9.39
N PRO A 218 11.50 -4.57 -8.11
CA PRO A 218 10.99 -5.52 -7.14
C PRO A 218 9.49 -5.28 -6.95
N MET A 219 8.68 -6.36 -6.90
CA MET A 219 7.23 -6.26 -6.80
C MET A 219 6.67 -7.10 -5.67
N ILE A 220 5.63 -6.61 -5.03
CA ILE A 220 4.92 -7.29 -3.95
C ILE A 220 3.41 -7.23 -4.22
N ILE A 221 2.66 -8.26 -3.79
CA ILE A 221 1.19 -8.25 -3.83
C ILE A 221 0.67 -7.74 -2.49
N GLY A 222 -0.23 -6.76 -2.52
CA GLY A 222 -0.99 -6.30 -1.36
C GLY A 222 -2.48 -6.53 -1.56
N LEU A 223 -3.12 -7.18 -0.60
CA LEU A 223 -4.56 -7.47 -0.70
C LEU A 223 -5.43 -6.25 -0.36
N ASP A 224 -4.90 -5.29 0.39
CA ASP A 224 -5.56 -4.04 0.77
C ASP A 224 -6.96 -4.29 1.36
N VAL A 225 -6.97 -5.15 2.40
CA VAL A 225 -8.19 -5.73 2.95
C VAL A 225 -8.87 -4.78 3.91
N HIS A 226 -10.13 -4.43 3.62
CA HIS A 226 -11.00 -3.59 4.46
C HIS A 226 -12.20 -4.35 5.05
N ASN A 227 -12.31 -5.65 4.76
CA ASN A 227 -13.33 -6.56 5.29
C ASN A 227 -12.67 -7.94 5.49
N PRO A 228 -12.67 -8.51 6.70
CA PRO A 228 -11.98 -9.78 6.98
C PRO A 228 -12.41 -10.91 6.04
N ALA A 229 -13.67 -10.93 5.60
CA ALA A 229 -14.17 -11.95 4.68
C ALA A 229 -13.46 -11.96 3.31
N LEU A 230 -12.77 -10.87 2.94
CA LEU A 230 -12.04 -10.80 1.67
C LEU A 230 -10.78 -11.68 1.66
N PHE A 231 -10.27 -12.11 2.80
CA PHE A 231 -9.23 -13.14 2.85
C PHE A 231 -9.70 -14.50 2.31
N LEU A 232 -11.00 -14.78 2.40
CA LEU A 232 -11.59 -16.06 2.03
C LEU A 232 -11.95 -16.16 0.53
N THR A 233 -11.64 -15.13 -0.26
CA THR A 233 -11.85 -15.12 -1.71
C THR A 233 -10.56 -14.76 -2.45
N ASP A 234 -10.38 -15.30 -3.62
CA ASP A 234 -9.27 -14.96 -4.53
C ASP A 234 -9.71 -14.09 -5.72
N GLU A 235 -10.97 -13.62 -5.70
CA GLU A 235 -11.55 -12.87 -6.82
C GLU A 235 -10.75 -11.62 -7.17
N TYR A 236 -10.44 -10.81 -6.18
CA TYR A 236 -9.72 -9.52 -6.39
C TYR A 236 -8.26 -9.74 -6.73
N LEU A 237 -7.63 -10.75 -6.13
CA LEU A 237 -6.29 -11.19 -6.51
C LEU A 237 -6.26 -11.64 -7.99
N LYS A 238 -7.22 -12.43 -8.43
CA LYS A 238 -7.32 -12.85 -9.85
C LYS A 238 -7.53 -11.67 -10.78
N ARG A 239 -8.34 -10.69 -10.39
CA ARG A 239 -8.54 -9.45 -11.17
C ARG A 239 -7.23 -8.68 -11.31
N ALA A 240 -6.51 -8.46 -10.22
CA ALA A 240 -5.22 -7.76 -10.27
C ALA A 240 -4.18 -8.54 -11.09
N LEU A 241 -4.06 -9.86 -10.89
CA LEU A 241 -3.16 -10.71 -11.67
C LEU A 241 -3.49 -10.72 -13.17
N SER A 242 -4.76 -10.59 -13.55
CA SER A 242 -5.15 -10.51 -14.97
C SER A 242 -4.58 -9.28 -15.68
N VAL A 243 -4.28 -8.21 -14.94
CA VAL A 243 -3.65 -7.00 -15.51
C VAL A 243 -2.21 -7.25 -15.92
N VAL A 244 -1.52 -8.11 -15.19
CA VAL A 244 -0.08 -8.40 -15.40
C VAL A 244 0.17 -9.72 -16.13
N GLU A 245 -0.87 -10.38 -16.61
CA GLU A 245 -0.76 -11.65 -17.32
C GLU A 245 0.23 -11.56 -18.50
N GLY A 246 1.16 -12.52 -18.56
CA GLY A 246 2.20 -12.59 -19.59
C GLY A 246 3.39 -11.64 -19.37
N LEU A 247 3.43 -10.86 -18.29
CA LEU A 247 4.62 -10.14 -17.89
C LEU A 247 5.57 -11.04 -17.09
N ASP A 248 6.86 -10.83 -17.28
CA ASP A 248 7.89 -11.51 -16.48
C ASP A 248 8.05 -10.78 -15.13
N ILE A 249 7.26 -11.21 -14.15
CA ILE A 249 7.23 -10.63 -12.81
C ILE A 249 7.43 -11.72 -11.77
N HIS A 250 8.38 -11.49 -10.88
CA HIS A 250 8.57 -12.29 -9.68
C HIS A 250 8.08 -11.51 -8.44
N PHE A 251 7.05 -12.03 -7.77
CA PHE A 251 6.51 -11.38 -6.57
C PHE A 251 7.25 -11.83 -5.32
N LEU A 252 7.67 -10.86 -4.52
CA LEU A 252 8.41 -11.05 -3.27
C LEU A 252 7.62 -11.81 -2.20
N ASN A 253 6.28 -11.86 -2.30
CA ASN A 253 5.44 -12.67 -1.41
C ASN A 253 5.78 -14.17 -1.44
N ASP A 254 6.27 -14.66 -2.57
CA ASP A 254 6.59 -16.07 -2.78
C ASP A 254 8.10 -16.34 -2.65
N ASP A 255 8.92 -15.30 -2.53
CA ASP A 255 10.37 -15.43 -2.36
C ASP A 255 10.72 -15.66 -0.88
N SER A 256 11.15 -16.88 -0.56
CA SER A 256 11.54 -17.26 0.80
C SER A 256 12.80 -16.54 1.31
N SER A 257 13.60 -15.94 0.43
CA SER A 257 14.78 -15.15 0.79
C SER A 257 14.43 -13.69 1.12
N PHE A 258 13.25 -13.20 0.77
CA PHE A 258 12.80 -11.86 1.06
C PHE A 258 12.12 -11.79 2.43
N ASP A 259 12.58 -10.89 3.26
CA ASP A 259 11.98 -10.56 4.57
C ASP A 259 11.77 -9.05 4.66
N LEU A 260 10.51 -8.63 4.53
CA LEU A 260 10.11 -7.21 4.59
C LEU A 260 10.53 -6.58 5.93
N ILE A 261 10.42 -7.32 7.01
CA ILE A 261 10.67 -6.79 8.36
C ILE A 261 12.18 -6.57 8.59
N GLU A 262 13.02 -7.47 8.10
CA GLU A 262 14.46 -7.27 8.15
C GLU A 262 14.89 -6.10 7.25
N GLU A 263 14.29 -5.91 6.08
CA GLU A 263 14.52 -4.74 5.25
C GLU A 263 14.05 -3.45 5.94
N ALA A 264 12.89 -3.48 6.59
CA ALA A 264 12.37 -2.34 7.35
C ALA A 264 13.29 -1.94 8.51
N LYS A 265 13.87 -2.91 9.24
CA LYS A 265 14.86 -2.64 10.29
C LYS A 265 16.11 -1.93 9.75
N LYS A 266 16.60 -2.35 8.58
CA LYS A 266 17.76 -1.70 7.93
C LYS A 266 17.44 -0.27 7.53
N ARG A 267 16.26 -0.03 6.90
CA ARG A 267 15.84 1.30 6.47
C ARG A 267 15.60 2.25 7.64
N LYS A 268 15.06 1.76 8.75
CA LYS A 268 14.91 2.56 9.98
C LYS A 268 16.25 3.10 10.52
N GLN A 269 17.34 2.38 10.34
CA GLN A 269 18.66 2.85 10.74
C GLN A 269 19.15 4.05 9.92
N LEU A 270 18.60 4.25 8.72
CA LEU A 270 18.89 5.38 7.85
C LEU A 270 17.97 6.58 8.07
N PHE A 271 16.97 6.43 8.94
CA PHE A 271 15.90 7.40 9.22
C PHE A 271 16.34 8.46 10.25
N TYR A 272 17.54 9.03 10.12
CA TYR A 272 18.05 10.04 11.05
C TYR A 272 18.39 11.36 10.35
#